data_ce7894fd4699732802246a14d3c89f06
#
_entry.id   ce7894fd4699732802246a14d3c89f06
#
_cell.length_a   1.000
_cell.length_b   1.000
_cell.length_c   1.000
_cell.angle_alpha   90.00
_cell.angle_beta   90.00
_cell.angle_gamma   90.00
#
_symmetry.space_group_name_H-M   'P 1'
#
loop_
_entity.id
_entity.type
_entity.pdbx_description
1 polymer ?
#
loop_
_entity_poly.entity_id
_entity_poly.type
_entity_poly.pdbx_seq_one_letter_code
_entity_poly.pdbx_strand_id
1 'polypeptide(L)'
;MLIAPKALSSSTLSREELAADKKEAVHYGHCALGKRAVYVGSFGLFSCTHYLPLTRVERVFKRLAVSKGFYEGKAFGTLSYLVVCYDGGKERQCRFEREDELDMMLSAFRSRTSIPVGKN
;
A
#
# COMPACT_ATOMS: atom_id res chain seq x y z
N MET A 1 -2.47 -9.03 21.10
CA MET A 1 -1.28 -8.18 21.17
C MET A 1 -1.07 -7.45 19.85
N LEU A 2 -0.94 -6.15 19.91
CA LEU A 2 -0.73 -5.36 18.70
C LEU A 2 0.75 -5.29 18.40
N ILE A 3 1.10 -5.68 17.17
CA ILE A 3 2.47 -5.59 16.70
C ILE A 3 2.59 -4.26 15.97
N ALA A 4 3.53 -3.42 16.40
CA ALA A 4 3.77 -2.16 15.71
C ALA A 4 4.33 -2.41 14.31
N PRO A 5 3.87 -1.66 13.29
CA PRO A 5 4.42 -1.79 11.95
C PRO A 5 5.91 -1.47 11.92
N LYS A 6 6.63 -2.12 11.01
CA LYS A 6 8.05 -1.86 10.81
C LYS A 6 8.23 -0.85 9.71
N ALA A 7 9.20 0.06 9.87
CA ALA A 7 9.52 1.04 8.87
C ALA A 7 10.19 0.39 7.66
N LEU A 8 9.76 0.78 6.46
CA LEU A 8 10.41 0.37 5.22
C LEU A 8 11.52 1.34 4.82
N SER A 9 11.42 2.57 5.28
CA SER A 9 12.38 3.62 4.97
C SER A 9 13.35 3.82 6.12
N SER A 10 14.46 4.52 5.87
CA SER A 10 15.37 4.96 6.91
C SER A 10 14.76 6.05 7.79
N SER A 11 13.77 6.76 7.29
CA SER A 11 13.00 7.71 8.10
C SER A 11 11.92 6.98 8.87
N THR A 12 11.78 7.30 10.15
CA THR A 12 10.80 6.66 11.01
C THR A 12 9.93 7.70 11.70
N LEU A 13 8.72 7.29 12.05
CA LEU A 13 7.86 8.05 12.93
C LEU A 13 8.10 7.59 14.36
N SER A 14 7.90 8.47 15.34
CA SER A 14 7.95 8.06 16.72
C SER A 14 6.84 7.04 16.99
N ARG A 15 7.02 6.23 18.03
CA ARG A 15 6.01 5.23 18.40
C ARG A 15 4.66 5.88 18.67
N GLU A 16 4.67 7.04 19.31
CA GLU A 16 3.44 7.76 19.64
C GLU A 16 2.76 8.32 18.39
N GLU A 17 3.54 8.92 17.49
CA GLU A 17 3.01 9.41 16.22
C GLU A 17 2.44 8.28 15.39
N LEU A 18 3.13 7.18 15.34
CA LEU A 18 2.70 6.03 14.56
C LEU A 18 1.40 5.44 15.11
N ALA A 19 1.30 5.28 16.42
CA ALA A 19 0.10 4.74 17.04
C ALA A 19 -1.12 5.65 16.81
N ALA A 20 -0.93 6.96 16.96
CA ALA A 20 -2.00 7.92 16.74
C ALA A 20 -2.44 7.93 15.27
N ASP A 21 -1.50 7.90 14.35
CA ASP A 21 -1.80 7.92 12.92
C ASP A 21 -2.49 6.62 12.48
N LYS A 22 -2.01 5.48 12.95
CA LYS A 22 -2.59 4.20 12.58
C LYS A 22 -4.02 4.06 13.08
N LYS A 23 -4.31 4.62 14.24
CA LYS A 23 -5.66 4.58 14.82
C LYS A 23 -6.67 5.29 13.93
N GLU A 24 -6.27 6.36 13.27
CA GLU A 24 -7.14 7.15 12.40
C GLU A 24 -7.02 6.76 10.91
N ALA A 25 -6.15 5.84 10.58
CA ALA A 25 -5.93 5.45 9.20
C ALA A 25 -7.16 4.74 8.63
N VAL A 26 -7.43 5.00 7.36
CA VAL A 26 -8.52 4.34 6.65
C VAL A 26 -7.97 3.09 5.96
N HIS A 27 -8.63 1.97 6.17
CA HIS A 27 -8.19 0.69 5.65
C HIS A 27 -8.75 0.41 4.26
N TYR A 28 -7.89 -0.12 3.40
CA TYR A 28 -8.24 -0.57 2.05
C TYR A 28 -7.55 -1.93 1.86
N GLY A 29 -8.34 -3.01 1.92
CA GLY A 29 -7.75 -4.35 1.88
C GLY A 29 -6.77 -4.57 3.03
N HIS A 30 -5.55 -4.97 2.72
CA HIS A 30 -4.50 -5.19 3.71
C HIS A 30 -3.63 -3.96 3.95
N CYS A 31 -4.01 -2.84 3.38
CA CYS A 31 -3.27 -1.59 3.49
C CYS A 31 -4.12 -0.53 4.19
N ALA A 32 -3.49 0.56 4.58
CA ALA A 32 -4.21 1.69 5.17
C ALA A 32 -3.48 2.98 4.84
N LEU A 33 -4.24 4.05 4.80
CA LEU A 33 -3.68 5.39 4.56
C LEU A 33 -4.02 6.28 5.75
N GLY A 34 -2.99 6.73 6.45
CA GLY A 34 -3.12 7.69 7.51
C GLY A 34 -2.75 9.09 7.04
N LYS A 35 -2.66 10.02 7.97
CA LYS A 35 -2.25 11.39 7.67
C LYS A 35 -0.74 11.53 7.54
N ARG A 36 0.01 10.66 8.21
CA ARG A 36 1.47 10.72 8.26
C ARG A 36 2.16 9.59 7.55
N ALA A 37 1.48 8.47 7.37
CA ALA A 37 2.09 7.26 6.83
C ALA A 37 1.10 6.46 6.01
N VAL A 38 1.63 5.69 5.07
CA VAL A 38 0.91 4.62 4.41
C VAL A 38 1.35 3.31 5.04
N TYR A 39 0.38 2.45 5.33
CA TYR A 39 0.62 1.15 5.95
C TYR A 39 0.40 0.08 4.89
N VAL A 40 1.38 -0.79 4.74
CA VAL A 40 1.33 -1.83 3.72
C VAL A 40 1.37 -3.19 4.40
N GLY A 41 0.55 -4.09 3.88
CA GLY A 41 0.47 -5.43 4.41
C GLY A 41 1.37 -6.37 3.66
N SER A 42 1.68 -7.49 4.29
CA SER A 42 2.25 -8.60 3.59
C SER A 42 1.12 -9.56 3.21
N PHE A 43 1.40 -10.40 2.24
CA PHE A 43 0.45 -11.40 1.81
C PHE A 43 0.16 -12.37 2.96
N GLY A 44 -1.12 -12.64 3.23
CA GLY A 44 -1.51 -13.62 4.23
C GLY A 44 -2.34 -13.02 5.36
N LEU A 45 -2.13 -13.52 6.57
CA LEU A 45 -2.98 -13.24 7.73
C LEU A 45 -2.79 -11.85 8.32
N PHE A 46 -1.69 -11.19 8.04
CA PHE A 46 -1.36 -9.92 8.68
C PHE A 46 -1.49 -8.77 7.71
N SER A 47 -2.19 -7.73 8.14
CA SER A 47 -2.30 -6.49 7.39
C SER A 47 -1.51 -5.39 8.11
N CYS A 48 -1.07 -4.39 7.35
CA CYS A 48 -0.39 -3.22 7.89
C CYS A 48 0.87 -3.57 8.68
N THR A 49 1.67 -4.53 8.17
CA THR A 49 2.87 -5.00 8.85
C THR A 49 4.04 -4.03 8.74
N HIS A 50 4.01 -3.16 7.73
CA HIS A 50 5.07 -2.19 7.48
C HIS A 50 4.46 -0.83 7.20
N TYR A 51 5.26 0.22 7.33
CA TYR A 51 4.78 1.56 7.02
C TYR A 51 5.86 2.39 6.33
N LEU A 52 5.41 3.41 5.62
CA LEU A 52 6.27 4.41 5.00
C LEU A 52 5.74 5.79 5.39
N PRO A 53 6.58 6.66 5.99
CA PRO A 53 6.16 8.05 6.17
C PRO A 53 5.82 8.65 4.79
N LEU A 54 4.73 9.40 4.72
CA LEU A 54 4.30 9.97 3.44
C LEU A 54 5.34 10.89 2.82
N THR A 55 6.19 11.50 3.65
CA THR A 55 7.28 12.35 3.17
C THR A 55 8.33 11.58 2.38
N ARG A 56 8.36 10.25 2.50
CA ARG A 56 9.33 9.42 1.79
C ARG A 56 8.72 8.74 0.57
N VAL A 57 7.43 8.85 0.38
CA VAL A 57 6.74 8.24 -0.75
C VAL A 57 6.86 9.18 -1.94
N GLU A 58 7.38 8.67 -3.05
CA GLU A 58 7.61 9.45 -4.26
C GLU A 58 6.44 9.36 -5.22
N ARG A 59 5.81 8.20 -5.28
CA ARG A 59 4.76 7.92 -6.24
C ARG A 59 4.04 6.65 -5.85
N VAL A 60 2.76 6.56 -6.18
CA VAL A 60 2.00 5.32 -6.07
C VAL A 60 1.29 5.06 -7.39
N PHE A 61 1.14 3.79 -7.75
CA PHE A 61 0.41 3.44 -8.95
C PHE A 61 -0.15 2.03 -8.86
N LYS A 62 -1.06 1.72 -9.76
CA LYS A 62 -1.66 0.39 -9.86
C LYS A 62 -0.89 -0.43 -10.90
N ARG A 63 -0.56 -1.65 -10.54
CA ARG A 63 0.03 -2.61 -11.47
C ARG A 63 -0.93 -3.78 -11.62
N LEU A 64 -1.24 -4.12 -12.86
CA LEU A 64 -2.09 -5.26 -13.16
C LEU A 64 -1.23 -6.37 -13.74
N ALA A 65 -1.45 -7.59 -13.27
CA ALA A 65 -0.80 -8.76 -13.81
C ALA A 65 -1.86 -9.79 -14.13
N VAL A 66 -1.76 -10.40 -15.30
CA VAL A 66 -2.69 -11.45 -15.68
C VAL A 66 -2.23 -12.75 -15.07
N SER A 67 -3.08 -13.37 -14.27
CA SER A 67 -2.81 -14.69 -13.73
C SER A 67 -3.14 -15.71 -14.80
N LYS A 68 -2.12 -16.35 -15.33
CA LYS A 68 -2.30 -17.40 -16.33
C LYS A 68 -2.43 -18.72 -15.62
N GLY A 69 -3.64 -19.27 -15.62
CA GLY A 69 -3.84 -20.62 -15.21
C GLY A 69 -3.50 -21.56 -16.33
N PHE A 70 -3.06 -22.74 -15.97
CA PHE A 70 -2.70 -23.75 -16.96
C PHE A 70 -3.82 -24.72 -17.25
N TYR A 71 -4.95 -24.56 -16.60
CA TYR A 71 -6.09 -25.41 -16.82
C TYR A 71 -6.88 -24.88 -18.00
N GLU A 72 -6.89 -25.65 -19.07
CA GLU A 72 -7.67 -25.32 -20.27
C GLU A 72 -7.29 -24.01 -20.94
N GLY A 73 -6.09 -23.50 -20.66
CA GLY A 73 -5.61 -22.28 -21.30
C GLY A 73 -6.33 -21.01 -20.91
N LYS A 74 -7.10 -21.04 -19.85
CA LYS A 74 -7.84 -19.86 -19.40
C LYS A 74 -7.03 -19.02 -18.44
N ALA A 75 -7.13 -17.71 -18.57
CA ALA A 75 -6.59 -16.81 -17.58
C ALA A 75 -7.51 -16.82 -16.36
N PHE A 76 -6.93 -16.89 -15.17
CA PHE A 76 -7.67 -16.87 -13.91
C PHE A 76 -8.06 -15.47 -13.45
N GLY A 77 -7.90 -14.50 -14.29
CA GLY A 77 -8.25 -13.14 -13.95
C GLY A 77 -7.02 -12.28 -13.75
N THR A 78 -7.26 -11.08 -13.30
CA THR A 78 -6.22 -10.07 -13.15
C THR A 78 -5.87 -9.92 -11.69
N LEU A 79 -4.57 -9.94 -11.39
CA LEU A 79 -4.06 -9.62 -10.07
C LEU A 79 -3.79 -8.12 -10.01
N SER A 80 -4.23 -7.49 -8.93
CA SER A 80 -4.10 -6.04 -8.76
C SER A 80 -3.13 -5.75 -7.62
N TYR A 81 -2.19 -4.83 -7.87
CA TYR A 81 -1.18 -4.45 -6.90
C TYR A 81 -1.12 -2.95 -6.73
N LEU A 82 -0.99 -2.52 -5.49
CA LEU A 82 -0.54 -1.16 -5.20
C LEU A 82 0.97 -1.16 -5.21
N VAL A 83 1.58 -0.28 -5.98
CA VAL A 83 3.04 -0.12 -5.97
C VAL A 83 3.34 1.22 -5.35
N VAL A 84 4.15 1.22 -4.30
CA VAL A 84 4.60 2.42 -3.61
C VAL A 84 6.08 2.59 -3.90
N CYS A 85 6.44 3.70 -4.54
CA CYS A 85 7.82 4.02 -4.85
C CYS A 85 8.37 4.95 -3.79
N TYR A 86 9.56 4.67 -3.27
CA TYR A 86 10.13 5.42 -2.16
C TYR A 86 11.66 5.36 -2.19
N ASP A 87 12.29 6.23 -1.44
CA ASP A 87 13.74 6.25 -1.21
C ASP A 87 14.58 6.13 -2.48
N GLY A 88 14.20 6.87 -3.54
CA GLY A 88 15.02 6.98 -4.73
C GLY A 88 15.07 5.74 -5.62
N GLY A 89 13.98 5.03 -5.73
CA GLY A 89 13.89 3.91 -6.66
C GLY A 89 13.48 2.58 -6.06
N LYS A 90 13.26 2.54 -4.77
CA LYS A 90 12.73 1.33 -4.14
C LYS A 90 11.24 1.23 -4.40
N GLU A 91 10.74 0.01 -4.46
CA GLU A 91 9.32 -0.25 -4.65
C GLU A 91 8.82 -1.25 -3.62
N ARG A 92 7.63 -1.01 -3.12
CA ARG A 92 6.91 -2.00 -2.32
C ARG A 92 5.60 -2.31 -3.03
N GLN A 93 5.36 -3.58 -3.29
CA GLN A 93 4.17 -4.03 -4.00
C GLN A 93 3.25 -4.75 -3.03
N CYS A 94 1.98 -4.37 -3.04
CA CYS A 94 0.97 -4.97 -2.17
C CYS A 94 -0.19 -5.47 -3.01
N ARG A 95 -0.52 -6.75 -2.85
CA ARG A 95 -1.60 -7.36 -3.59
C ARG A 95 -2.95 -6.97 -2.98
N PHE A 96 -3.91 -6.64 -3.83
CA PHE A 96 -5.29 -6.42 -3.44
C PHE A 96 -6.15 -7.54 -4.01
N GLU A 97 -7.02 -8.09 -3.19
CA GLU A 97 -7.95 -9.10 -3.67
C GLU A 97 -9.07 -8.49 -4.48
N ARG A 98 -9.41 -7.23 -4.18
CA ARG A 98 -10.45 -6.50 -4.88
C ARG A 98 -9.88 -5.24 -5.50
N GLU A 99 -10.02 -5.12 -6.81
CA GLU A 99 -9.51 -3.96 -7.53
C GLU A 99 -10.22 -2.68 -7.12
N ASP A 100 -11.51 -2.76 -6.77
CA ASP A 100 -12.24 -1.57 -6.35
C ASP A 100 -11.68 -0.97 -5.06
N GLU A 101 -11.22 -1.79 -4.13
CA GLU A 101 -10.57 -1.29 -2.92
C GLU A 101 -9.26 -0.59 -3.25
N LEU A 102 -8.50 -1.13 -4.20
CA LEU A 102 -7.27 -0.49 -4.66
C LEU A 102 -7.57 0.87 -5.30
N ASP A 103 -8.60 0.92 -6.14
CA ASP A 103 -8.99 2.17 -6.79
C ASP A 103 -9.43 3.22 -5.77
N MET A 104 -10.11 2.80 -4.71
CA MET A 104 -10.49 3.70 -3.62
C MET A 104 -9.27 4.25 -2.90
N MET A 105 -8.27 3.41 -2.67
CA MET A 105 -7.03 3.86 -2.03
C MET A 105 -6.26 4.85 -2.91
N LEU A 106 -6.19 4.59 -4.21
CA LEU A 106 -5.57 5.52 -5.14
C LEU A 106 -6.29 6.85 -5.18
N SER A 107 -7.62 6.84 -5.14
CA SER A 107 -8.42 8.07 -5.05
C SER A 107 -8.13 8.83 -3.76
N ALA A 108 -7.94 8.12 -2.66
CA ALA A 108 -7.59 8.73 -1.39
C ALA A 108 -6.22 9.41 -1.46
N PHE A 109 -5.25 8.78 -2.13
CA PHE A 109 -3.95 9.42 -2.36
C PHE A 109 -4.09 10.71 -3.15
N ARG A 110 -4.93 10.72 -4.18
CA ARG A 110 -5.15 11.93 -5.00
C ARG A 110 -5.81 13.06 -4.21
N SER A 111 -6.77 12.72 -3.35
CA SER A 111 -7.56 13.74 -2.65
C SER A 111 -6.94 14.18 -1.34
N ARG A 112 -6.15 13.33 -0.69
CA ARG A 112 -5.66 13.60 0.67
C ARG A 112 -4.17 13.87 0.74
N THR A 113 -3.43 13.62 -0.33
CA THR A 113 -1.98 13.84 -0.36
C THR A 113 -1.59 14.57 -1.64
N SER A 114 -0.36 15.07 -1.66
CA SER A 114 0.23 15.64 -2.87
C SER A 114 1.08 14.63 -3.64
N ILE A 115 1.06 13.38 -3.20
CA ILE A 115 1.87 12.32 -3.82
C ILE A 115 1.34 12.00 -5.21
N PRO A 116 2.20 11.98 -6.25
CA PRO A 116 1.75 11.63 -7.59
C PRO A 116 1.15 10.22 -7.65
N VAL A 117 0.04 10.10 -8.35
CA VAL A 117 -0.62 8.83 -8.56
C VAL A 117 -0.57 8.52 -10.05
N GLY A 118 0.03 7.37 -10.37
CA GLY A 118 0.18 6.94 -11.75
C GLY A 118 1.63 6.71 -12.11
N LYS A 119 1.83 6.06 -13.24
CA LYS A 119 3.13 5.61 -13.69
C LYS A 119 3.90 6.67 -14.48
N ASN A 120 3.52 7.82 -14.48
CA ASN A 120 4.02 9.02 -15.16
C ASN A 120 2.88 9.78 -15.75
#